data_7d3a86ed4a5d564c4cbfc63df036b691
#
_entry.id   7d3a86ed4a5d564c4cbfc63df036b691
#
_cell.length_a   1.000
_cell.length_b   1.000
_cell.length_c   1.000
_cell.angle_alpha   90.00
_cell.angle_beta   90.00
_cell.angle_gamma   90.00
#
_symmetry.space_group_name_H-M   'P 1'
#
loop_
_entity.id
_entity.type
_entity.pdbx_description
1 polymer ?
#
loop_
_entity_poly.entity_id
_entity_poly.type
_entity_poly.pdbx_seq_one_letter_code
_entity_poly.pdbx_strand_id
1 'polypeptide(L)'
;MKTAQPAQPARRSILKKTLALSALSVTGVGTLGLPTLSFAASLSKEERDAMTPDAVIAHFKQGNLRFRENRPVKHDYLAQKRNSIAGQYPAAVILSCIDSRAPAEIVLDAG
;
A
#
# COMPACT_ATOMS: atom_id res chain seq x y z
N MET A 1 -15.62 -14.25 -50.54
CA MET A 1 -16.40 -13.27 -49.74
C MET A 1 -15.57 -12.87 -48.54
N LYS A 2 -15.00 -11.65 -48.52
CA LYS A 2 -14.25 -11.11 -47.38
C LYS A 2 -15.22 -10.29 -46.53
N THR A 3 -15.54 -10.76 -45.35
CA THR A 3 -16.33 -10.02 -44.36
C THR A 3 -15.46 -8.92 -43.75
N ALA A 4 -15.81 -7.68 -43.99
CA ALA A 4 -15.16 -6.52 -43.37
C ALA A 4 -15.51 -6.44 -41.90
N GLN A 5 -14.49 -6.42 -41.05
CA GLN A 5 -14.61 -6.23 -39.58
C GLN A 5 -14.89 -4.73 -39.32
N PRO A 6 -15.91 -4.37 -38.53
CA PRO A 6 -16.21 -2.97 -38.23
C PRO A 6 -15.10 -2.36 -37.36
N ALA A 7 -14.65 -1.17 -37.79
CA ALA A 7 -13.64 -0.37 -37.08
C ALA A 7 -14.14 0.04 -35.70
N GLN A 8 -13.40 -0.32 -34.64
CA GLN A 8 -13.69 0.13 -33.28
C GLN A 8 -13.35 1.63 -33.14
N PRO A 9 -14.25 2.46 -32.63
CA PRO A 9 -13.97 3.87 -32.38
C PRO A 9 -12.88 4.02 -31.29
N ALA A 10 -11.91 4.85 -31.61
CA ALA A 10 -10.70 5.05 -30.84
C ALA A 10 -11.00 5.48 -29.39
N ARG A 11 -10.49 4.73 -28.43
CA ARG A 11 -10.54 4.99 -26.98
C ARG A 11 -9.90 6.32 -26.54
N ARG A 12 -9.42 7.13 -27.50
CA ARG A 12 -8.74 8.41 -27.24
C ARG A 12 -9.67 9.61 -27.05
N SER A 13 -10.96 9.50 -27.35
CA SER A 13 -11.90 10.63 -27.23
C SER A 13 -12.52 10.79 -25.85
N ILE A 14 -12.42 9.79 -24.96
CA ILE A 14 -13.00 9.84 -23.63
C ILE A 14 -12.12 10.64 -22.66
N LEU A 15 -10.79 10.72 -22.92
CA LEU A 15 -9.84 11.38 -22.03
C LEU A 15 -9.83 12.92 -22.11
N LYS A 16 -10.52 13.50 -23.07
CA LYS A 16 -10.50 14.98 -23.29
C LYS A 16 -11.70 15.72 -22.69
N LYS A 17 -12.67 15.04 -22.10
CA LYS A 17 -13.91 15.66 -21.59
C LYS A 17 -14.01 15.74 -20.06
N THR A 18 -13.02 15.26 -19.31
CA THR A 18 -13.06 15.28 -17.84
C THR A 18 -12.13 16.30 -17.19
N LEU A 19 -11.59 17.26 -17.94
CA LEU A 19 -10.67 18.26 -17.38
C LEU A 19 -11.29 19.64 -17.18
N ALA A 20 -12.58 19.71 -16.99
CA ALA A 20 -13.25 20.98 -16.68
C ALA A 20 -14.37 20.72 -15.69
N LEU A 21 -14.09 20.67 -14.42
CA LEU A 21 -14.92 21.10 -13.29
C LEU A 21 -14.37 20.53 -11.97
N SER A 22 -13.39 21.17 -11.34
CA SER A 22 -13.19 21.04 -9.90
C SER A 22 -12.35 22.19 -9.37
N ALA A 23 -12.91 23.38 -9.42
CA ALA A 23 -12.53 24.46 -8.54
C ALA A 23 -13.71 24.65 -7.59
N LEU A 24 -13.76 23.91 -6.50
CA LEU A 24 -14.58 24.25 -5.35
C LEU A 24 -13.80 23.92 -4.08
N SER A 25 -13.39 25.01 -3.46
CA SER A 25 -12.84 25.15 -2.13
C SER A 25 -13.46 24.18 -1.11
N VAL A 26 -12.60 23.29 -0.56
CA VAL A 26 -12.89 22.66 0.72
C VAL A 26 -12.02 23.35 1.77
N THR A 27 -12.62 24.30 2.47
CA THR A 27 -12.20 24.68 3.81
C THR A 27 -12.48 23.47 4.72
N GLY A 28 -11.57 22.50 4.73
CA GLY A 28 -11.64 21.32 5.58
C GLY A 28 -10.89 21.57 6.86
N VAL A 29 -11.61 21.51 7.96
CA VAL A 29 -11.12 21.34 9.32
C VAL A 29 -9.93 20.37 9.32
N GLY A 30 -8.75 20.87 9.74
CA GLY A 30 -7.54 20.07 9.85
C GLY A 30 -7.72 18.96 10.89
N THR A 31 -8.09 17.80 10.44
CA THR A 31 -7.71 16.59 11.19
C THR A 31 -6.20 16.53 11.12
N LEU A 32 -5.53 16.69 12.25
CA LEU A 32 -4.13 16.31 12.42
C LEU A 32 -4.07 14.81 12.10
N GLY A 33 -3.94 14.49 10.82
CA GLY A 33 -3.73 13.14 10.37
C GLY A 33 -2.42 12.67 10.96
N LEU A 34 -2.50 11.76 11.91
CA LEU A 34 -1.34 10.97 12.30
C LEU A 34 -0.77 10.39 11.00
N PRO A 35 0.55 10.47 10.78
CA PRO A 35 1.16 9.88 9.61
C PRO A 35 0.72 8.40 9.55
N THR A 36 -0.03 8.04 8.53
CA THR A 36 -0.37 6.65 8.30
C THR A 36 0.93 5.97 7.88
N LEU A 37 1.55 5.26 8.80
CA LEU A 37 2.74 4.46 8.53
C LEU A 37 2.35 3.41 7.50
N SER A 38 2.88 3.53 6.30
CA SER A 38 2.67 2.55 5.23
C SER A 38 3.91 1.68 5.12
N PHE A 39 3.80 0.43 5.54
CA PHE A 39 4.82 -0.59 5.33
C PHE A 39 4.74 -1.20 3.90
N ALA A 40 3.88 -0.66 3.05
CA ALA A 40 3.78 -1.11 1.65
C ALA A 40 5.03 -0.81 0.81
N ALA A 41 5.93 0.04 1.31
CA ALA A 41 7.29 0.26 0.80
C ALA A 41 8.30 -0.08 1.90
N SER A 42 9.54 -0.44 1.53
CA SER A 42 10.61 -0.59 2.52
C SER A 42 10.82 0.72 3.27
N LEU A 43 10.90 0.65 4.61
CA LEU A 43 11.14 1.82 5.46
C LEU A 43 12.49 2.46 5.14
N SER A 44 12.54 3.78 5.12
CA SER A 44 13.77 4.53 5.23
C SER A 44 14.31 4.49 6.66
N LYS A 45 15.57 4.90 6.81
CA LYS A 45 16.19 4.98 8.15
C LYS A 45 15.45 6.00 9.02
N GLU A 46 15.09 7.14 8.45
CA GLU A 46 14.43 8.25 9.13
C GLU A 46 13.02 7.84 9.59
N GLU A 47 12.27 7.16 8.73
CA GLU A 47 10.94 6.64 9.08
C GLU A 47 11.03 5.64 10.22
N ARG A 48 11.98 4.68 10.14
CA ARG A 48 12.18 3.70 11.19
C ARG A 48 12.58 4.35 12.52
N ASP A 49 13.49 5.33 12.50
CA ASP A 49 13.97 6.01 13.71
C ASP A 49 12.88 6.89 14.37
N ALA A 50 11.91 7.36 13.59
CA ALA A 50 10.75 8.09 14.10
C ALA A 50 9.64 7.20 14.70
N MET A 51 9.71 5.88 14.50
CA MET A 51 8.68 4.96 14.99
C MET A 51 8.87 4.65 16.46
N THR A 52 7.77 4.67 17.21
CA THR A 52 7.73 4.15 18.57
C THR A 52 7.34 2.65 18.59
N PRO A 53 7.74 1.88 19.60
CA PRO A 53 7.31 0.49 19.73
C PRO A 53 5.79 0.33 19.70
N ASP A 54 5.06 1.23 20.34
CA ASP A 54 3.59 1.20 20.37
C ASP A 54 2.98 1.43 18.99
N ALA A 55 3.58 2.31 18.16
CA ALA A 55 3.15 2.53 16.78
C ALA A 55 3.35 1.27 15.93
N VAL A 56 4.46 0.56 16.10
CA VAL A 56 4.73 -0.72 15.42
C VAL A 56 3.70 -1.77 15.82
N ILE A 57 3.42 -1.91 17.10
CA ILE A 57 2.42 -2.85 17.63
C ILE A 57 1.03 -2.51 17.09
N ALA A 58 0.66 -1.24 17.09
CA ALA A 58 -0.62 -0.78 16.54
C ALA A 58 -0.74 -1.10 15.05
N HIS A 59 0.33 -0.90 14.27
CA HIS A 59 0.37 -1.25 12.86
C HIS A 59 0.12 -2.76 12.63
N PHE A 60 0.79 -3.63 13.38
CA PHE A 60 0.60 -5.08 13.27
C PHE A 60 -0.81 -5.52 13.68
N LYS A 61 -1.40 -4.88 14.70
CA LYS A 61 -2.80 -5.15 15.07
C LYS A 61 -3.76 -4.78 13.95
N GLN A 62 -3.55 -3.64 13.31
CA GLN A 62 -4.37 -3.22 12.16
C GLN A 62 -4.18 -4.16 10.96
N GLY A 63 -2.96 -4.61 10.68
CA GLY A 63 -2.69 -5.58 9.63
C GLY A 63 -3.38 -6.92 9.90
N ASN A 64 -3.30 -7.42 11.13
CA ASN A 64 -3.99 -8.64 11.52
C ASN A 64 -5.53 -8.52 11.41
N LEU A 65 -6.08 -7.34 11.71
CA LEU A 65 -7.50 -7.10 11.50
C LEU A 65 -7.87 -7.21 10.00
N ARG A 66 -7.09 -6.59 9.11
CA ARG A 66 -7.30 -6.70 7.65
C ARG A 66 -7.19 -8.15 7.17
N PHE A 67 -6.19 -8.91 7.66
CA PHE A 67 -6.04 -10.33 7.36
C PHE A 67 -7.30 -11.13 7.77
N ARG A 68 -7.79 -10.95 9.00
CA ARG A 68 -8.98 -11.64 9.51
C ARG A 68 -10.25 -11.29 8.75
N GLU A 69 -10.35 -10.08 8.22
CA GLU A 69 -11.47 -9.60 7.40
C GLU A 69 -11.32 -9.93 5.92
N ASN A 70 -10.26 -10.66 5.54
CA ASN A 70 -9.93 -10.98 4.15
C ASN A 70 -9.83 -9.73 3.25
N ARG A 71 -9.22 -8.67 3.76
CA ARG A 71 -8.99 -7.39 3.07
C ARG A 71 -7.52 -6.96 3.11
N PRO A 72 -6.57 -7.84 2.71
CA PRO A 72 -5.15 -7.50 2.77
C PRO A 72 -4.82 -6.34 1.83
N VAL A 73 -3.78 -5.60 2.18
CA VAL A 73 -3.21 -4.56 1.30
C VAL A 73 -2.42 -5.24 0.18
N LYS A 74 -2.45 -4.65 -1.00
CA LYS A 74 -1.62 -5.11 -2.12
C LYS A 74 -0.18 -4.64 -1.91
N HIS A 75 0.73 -5.59 -1.73
CA HIS A 75 2.16 -5.34 -1.59
C HIS A 75 2.90 -5.50 -2.92
N ASP A 76 3.82 -4.59 -3.24
CA ASP A 76 4.76 -4.73 -4.36
C ASP A 76 6.11 -5.22 -3.82
N TYR A 77 6.24 -6.53 -3.69
CA TYR A 77 7.47 -7.16 -3.17
C TYR A 77 8.70 -6.91 -4.07
N LEU A 78 8.50 -6.69 -5.37
CA LEU A 78 9.61 -6.36 -6.26
C LEU A 78 10.10 -4.93 -6.04
N ALA A 79 9.21 -3.99 -5.78
CA ALA A 79 9.59 -2.63 -5.37
C ALA A 79 10.31 -2.64 -4.03
N GLN A 80 9.80 -3.38 -3.04
CA GLN A 80 10.45 -3.54 -1.74
C GLN A 80 11.87 -4.12 -1.87
N LYS A 81 12.03 -5.17 -2.69
CA LYS A 81 13.34 -5.76 -2.98
C LYS A 81 14.29 -4.75 -3.60
N ARG A 82 13.85 -3.94 -4.57
CA ARG A 82 14.69 -2.90 -5.18
C ARG A 82 15.11 -1.84 -4.16
N ASN A 83 14.19 -1.40 -3.32
CA ASN A 83 14.46 -0.37 -2.31
C ASN A 83 15.42 -0.89 -1.22
N SER A 84 15.37 -2.17 -0.87
CA SER A 84 16.24 -2.77 0.15
C SER A 84 17.71 -2.88 -0.27
N ILE A 85 18.05 -2.64 -1.55
CA ILE A 85 19.43 -2.62 -2.04
C ILE A 85 20.25 -1.49 -1.38
N ALA A 86 19.63 -0.35 -1.16
CA ALA A 86 20.28 0.81 -0.54
C ALA A 86 20.47 0.66 0.98
N GLY A 87 19.68 -0.20 1.62
CA GLY A 87 19.72 -0.48 3.05
C GLY A 87 18.46 -1.17 3.53
N GLN A 88 18.55 -1.79 4.70
CA GLN A 88 17.41 -2.43 5.37
C GLN A 88 17.28 -1.87 6.78
N TYR A 89 16.11 -1.35 7.10
CA TYR A 89 15.82 -0.70 8.38
C TYR A 89 14.63 -1.38 9.06
N PRO A 90 14.82 -2.60 9.63
CA PRO A 90 13.72 -3.35 10.23
C PRO A 90 13.16 -2.61 11.44
N ALA A 91 11.83 -2.54 11.51
CA ALA A 91 11.11 -1.94 12.65
C ALA A 91 10.90 -2.94 13.79
N ALA A 92 10.88 -4.23 13.49
CA ALA A 92 10.66 -5.29 14.46
C ALA A 92 11.30 -6.60 14.03
N VAL A 93 11.46 -7.50 14.99
CA VAL A 93 11.80 -8.92 14.78
C VAL A 93 10.62 -9.75 15.24
N ILE A 94 10.16 -10.67 14.42
CA ILE A 94 9.02 -11.53 14.70
C ILE A 94 9.50 -12.98 14.78
N LEU A 95 9.30 -13.61 15.94
CA LEU A 95 9.48 -15.04 16.10
C LEU A 95 8.17 -15.74 15.73
N SER A 96 8.16 -16.51 14.66
CA SER A 96 6.97 -17.21 14.18
C SER A 96 7.27 -18.69 13.92
N CYS A 97 6.22 -19.49 13.77
CA CYS A 97 6.32 -20.87 13.36
C CYS A 97 6.83 -20.96 11.91
N ILE A 98 7.57 -22.01 11.59
CA ILE A 98 8.00 -22.34 10.20
C ILE A 98 6.83 -22.81 9.31
N ASP A 99 5.65 -22.96 9.88
CA ASP A 99 4.46 -23.41 9.14
C ASP A 99 4.10 -22.41 8.03
N SER A 100 4.16 -22.87 6.79
CA SER A 100 3.88 -22.05 5.59
C SER A 100 2.44 -21.52 5.51
N ARG A 101 1.53 -22.00 6.35
CA ARG A 101 0.14 -21.54 6.42
C ARG A 101 -0.03 -20.30 7.30
N ALA A 102 0.99 -19.94 8.09
CA ALA A 102 0.93 -18.82 9.02
C ALA A 102 2.22 -17.97 8.99
N PRO A 103 2.72 -17.55 7.80
CA PRO A 103 3.85 -16.65 7.74
C PRO A 103 3.46 -15.30 8.35
N ALA A 104 4.35 -14.74 9.16
CA ALA A 104 4.09 -13.52 9.91
C ALA A 104 3.70 -12.35 8.99
N GLU A 105 4.31 -12.25 7.83
CA GLU A 105 4.06 -11.21 6.84
C GLU A 105 2.60 -11.23 6.34
N ILE A 106 2.03 -12.43 6.17
CA ILE A 106 0.64 -12.59 5.72
C ILE A 106 -0.33 -12.36 6.88
N VAL A 107 -0.08 -12.99 8.04
CA VAL A 107 -0.97 -12.90 9.21
C VAL A 107 -1.05 -11.47 9.77
N LEU A 108 0.04 -10.71 9.64
CA LEU A 108 0.11 -9.32 10.09
C LEU A 108 -0.09 -8.32 8.94
N ASP A 109 -0.28 -8.81 7.71
CA ASP A 109 -0.43 -7.97 6.50
C ASP A 109 0.63 -6.85 6.47
N ALA A 110 1.89 -7.25 6.74
CA ALA A 110 2.99 -6.33 6.96
C ALA A 110 3.88 -6.13 5.72
N GLY A 111 3.81 -7.03 4.75
CA GLY A 111 4.49 -6.92 3.45
C GLY A 111 5.99 -7.10 3.48
#